data_a5962e8034508eb825a486b5405cbf87
#
_entry.id   a5962e8034508eb825a486b5405cbf87
#
_cell.length_a   1.000
_cell.length_b   1.000
_cell.length_c   1.000
_cell.angle_alpha   90.00
_cell.angle_beta   90.00
_cell.angle_gamma   90.00
#
_symmetry.space_group_name_H-M   'P 1'
#
loop_
_entity.id
_entity.type
_entity.pdbx_description
1 polymer ?
#
loop_
_entity_poly.entity_id
_entity_poly.type
_entity_poly.pdbx_seq_one_letter_code
_entity_poly.pdbx_strand_id
1 'polypeptide(L)'
;MSSFTLSSTAPCAPSSLHGNSARQAFTLLEILVALAILGLLAGLAISNVSGILGGESPKVARIFVNDTMKTALTTYRIQIGDYPSTAEGLQALVIPPADKVDRWHGPYIDVNGGKIPQDPWGHDYKYAYPGNHNKDSYDLWSLGKDGVDGTADDIGNW
;
A
#
# COMPACT_ATOMS: atom_id res chain seq x y z
N MET A 1 -13.52 -64.54 78.38
CA MET A 1 -14.25 -63.41 79.04
C MET A 1 -13.41 -62.19 78.70
N SER A 2 -13.72 -61.48 77.61
CA SER A 2 -12.94 -60.30 77.17
C SER A 2 -13.90 -59.31 76.63
N SER A 3 -13.99 -58.19 77.29
CA SER A 3 -14.83 -57.06 76.96
C SER A 3 -14.19 -56.27 75.88
N PHE A 4 -14.89 -56.04 74.75
CA PHE A 4 -14.49 -55.15 73.70
C PHE A 4 -15.09 -53.75 73.92
N THR A 5 -14.25 -52.75 74.06
CA THR A 5 -14.64 -51.34 74.03
C THR A 5 -14.52 -50.80 72.64
N LEU A 6 -15.62 -50.34 72.04
CA LEU A 6 -15.70 -49.64 70.77
C LEU A 6 -15.29 -48.17 70.96
N SER A 7 -14.21 -47.79 70.34
CA SER A 7 -13.79 -46.39 70.17
C SER A 7 -14.46 -45.80 68.93
N SER A 8 -15.28 -44.79 69.12
CA SER A 8 -15.94 -44.03 68.07
C SER A 8 -15.00 -42.93 67.59
N THR A 9 -14.54 -43.06 66.35
CA THR A 9 -13.83 -42.02 65.65
C THR A 9 -14.81 -41.22 64.77
N ALA A 10 -14.99 -39.94 65.11
CA ALA A 10 -15.77 -39.00 64.34
C ALA A 10 -15.04 -38.61 63.06
N PRO A 11 -15.71 -38.46 61.85
CA PRO A 11 -15.07 -38.02 60.61
C PRO A 11 -14.88 -36.50 60.66
N CYS A 12 -13.64 -36.09 60.31
CA CYS A 12 -13.26 -34.71 60.13
C CYS A 12 -13.89 -34.22 58.81
N ALA A 13 -14.69 -33.17 58.81
CA ALA A 13 -15.29 -32.53 57.68
C ALA A 13 -14.23 -31.66 56.94
N PRO A 14 -14.12 -31.68 55.61
CA PRO A 14 -13.25 -30.79 54.89
C PRO A 14 -13.82 -29.37 54.86
N SER A 15 -13.06 -28.42 55.34
CA SER A 15 -13.34 -26.98 55.21
C SER A 15 -13.26 -26.57 53.75
N SER A 16 -14.40 -26.26 53.12
CA SER A 16 -14.50 -25.66 51.82
C SER A 16 -13.99 -24.21 51.86
N LEU A 17 -12.79 -23.98 51.35
CA LEU A 17 -12.31 -22.63 51.05
C LEU A 17 -13.14 -22.10 49.88
N HIS A 18 -14.16 -21.31 50.17
CA HIS A 18 -14.86 -20.50 49.20
C HIS A 18 -13.91 -19.37 48.76
N GLY A 19 -13.21 -19.57 47.65
CA GLY A 19 -12.50 -18.50 46.96
C GLY A 19 -13.52 -17.50 46.42
N ASN A 20 -13.66 -16.39 47.11
CA ASN A 20 -14.50 -15.26 46.67
C ASN A 20 -13.78 -14.58 45.50
N SER A 21 -14.03 -15.03 44.28
CA SER A 21 -13.61 -14.33 43.07
C SER A 21 -14.38 -13.01 42.98
N ALA A 22 -13.77 -11.94 43.47
CA ALA A 22 -14.28 -10.59 43.27
C ALA A 22 -14.37 -10.33 41.77
N ARG A 23 -15.55 -10.47 41.20
CA ARG A 23 -15.85 -10.02 39.85
C ARG A 23 -15.76 -8.50 39.87
N GLN A 24 -14.66 -7.98 39.37
CA GLN A 24 -14.53 -6.55 39.13
C GLN A 24 -15.56 -6.17 38.06
N ALA A 25 -16.64 -5.55 38.51
CA ALA A 25 -17.61 -4.96 37.57
C ALA A 25 -17.06 -3.60 37.13
N PHE A 26 -16.92 -3.44 35.82
CA PHE A 26 -16.54 -2.15 35.24
C PHE A 26 -17.57 -1.09 35.61
N THR A 27 -17.10 0.06 36.03
CA THR A 27 -17.99 1.20 36.30
C THR A 27 -18.46 1.85 35.01
N LEU A 28 -19.67 2.36 35.00
CA LEU A 28 -20.23 3.07 33.84
C LEU A 28 -19.33 4.27 33.47
N LEU A 29 -18.73 4.92 34.46
CA LEU A 29 -17.76 6.00 34.26
C LEU A 29 -16.51 5.55 33.48
N GLU A 30 -15.96 4.37 33.81
CA GLU A 30 -14.76 3.82 33.19
C GLU A 30 -14.99 3.53 31.71
N ILE A 31 -16.14 2.94 31.36
CA ILE A 31 -16.51 2.72 29.95
C ILE A 31 -16.70 4.06 29.21
N LEU A 32 -17.29 5.06 29.84
CA LEU A 32 -17.53 6.37 29.26
C LEU A 32 -16.21 7.11 28.96
N VAL A 33 -15.26 7.05 29.90
CA VAL A 33 -13.92 7.61 29.73
C VAL A 33 -13.15 6.87 28.65
N ALA A 34 -13.21 5.54 28.62
CA ALA A 34 -12.55 4.74 27.58
C ALA A 34 -13.07 5.07 26.18
N LEU A 35 -14.39 5.19 26.02
CA LEU A 35 -15.00 5.58 24.74
C LEU A 35 -14.65 7.01 24.35
N ALA A 36 -14.55 7.94 25.29
CA ALA A 36 -14.11 9.31 25.01
C ALA A 36 -12.66 9.36 24.50
N ILE A 37 -11.76 8.60 25.13
CA ILE A 37 -10.35 8.49 24.70
C ILE A 37 -10.25 7.83 23.33
N LEU A 38 -10.97 6.72 23.10
CA LEU A 38 -11.00 6.05 21.79
C LEU A 38 -11.54 6.97 20.69
N GLY A 39 -12.59 7.74 20.97
CA GLY A 39 -13.14 8.72 20.03
C GLY A 39 -12.14 9.83 19.70
N LEU A 40 -11.41 10.33 20.69
CA LEU A 40 -10.36 11.33 20.49
C LEU A 40 -9.21 10.77 19.64
N LEU A 41 -8.73 9.56 19.95
CA LEU A 41 -7.66 8.92 19.20
C LEU A 41 -8.07 8.60 17.77
N ALA A 42 -9.31 8.13 17.56
CA ALA A 42 -9.85 7.89 16.22
C ALA A 42 -9.93 9.18 15.41
N GLY A 43 -10.36 10.29 16.01
CA GLY A 43 -10.41 11.60 15.36
C GLY A 43 -9.02 12.11 14.93
N LEU A 44 -8.00 11.93 15.78
CA LEU A 44 -6.62 12.29 15.45
C LEU A 44 -6.03 11.39 14.36
N ALA A 45 -6.36 10.09 14.35
CA ALA A 45 -5.88 9.17 13.32
C ALA A 45 -6.41 9.54 11.93
N ILE A 46 -7.70 9.87 11.81
CA ILE A 46 -8.33 10.24 10.52
C ILE A 46 -7.72 11.52 9.96
N SER A 47 -7.45 12.53 10.78
CA SER A 47 -6.87 13.79 10.31
C SER A 47 -5.42 13.66 9.82
N ASN A 48 -4.63 12.74 10.37
CA ASN A 48 -3.25 12.50 9.94
C ASN A 48 -3.14 11.66 8.65
N VAL A 49 -4.06 10.73 8.42
CA VAL A 49 -4.04 9.88 7.21
C VAL A 49 -4.22 10.72 5.93
N SER A 50 -5.07 11.72 5.94
CA SER A 50 -5.27 12.62 4.78
C SER A 50 -4.01 13.42 4.43
N GLY A 51 -3.21 13.83 5.41
CA GLY A 51 -1.95 14.54 5.21
C GLY A 51 -0.83 13.62 4.67
N ILE A 52 -0.75 12.38 5.13
CA ILE A 52 0.26 11.40 4.70
C ILE A 52 -0.01 10.96 3.26
N LEU A 53 -1.25 10.69 2.89
CA LEU A 53 -1.62 10.29 1.53
C LEU A 53 -1.45 11.42 0.51
N GLY A 54 -1.67 12.67 0.91
CA GLY A 54 -1.49 13.83 0.02
C GLY A 54 -0.03 14.27 -0.16
N GLY A 55 0.82 14.08 0.84
CA GLY A 55 2.23 14.52 0.82
C GLY A 55 3.19 13.56 0.13
N GLU A 56 2.89 12.27 0.09
CA GLU A 56 3.74 11.26 -0.55
C GLU A 56 3.41 11.04 -2.04
N SER A 57 2.23 11.47 -2.50
CA SER A 57 1.79 11.27 -3.88
C SER A 57 2.76 11.80 -4.95
N PRO A 58 3.30 13.03 -4.84
CA PRO A 58 4.28 13.54 -5.80
C PRO A 58 5.59 12.74 -5.79
N LYS A 59 6.00 12.24 -4.64
CA LYS A 59 7.22 11.44 -4.52
C LYS A 59 7.05 10.07 -5.18
N VAL A 60 5.90 9.44 -5.03
CA VAL A 60 5.57 8.16 -5.68
C VAL A 60 5.57 8.33 -7.21
N ALA A 61 4.89 9.37 -7.72
CA ALA A 61 4.90 9.67 -9.16
C ALA A 61 6.32 9.92 -9.68
N ARG A 62 7.15 10.66 -8.94
CA ARG A 62 8.54 10.93 -9.31
C ARG A 62 9.40 9.67 -9.37
N ILE A 63 9.28 8.78 -8.39
CA ILE A 63 9.99 7.48 -8.39
C ILE A 63 9.54 6.65 -9.59
N PHE A 64 8.25 6.60 -9.86
CA PHE A 64 7.73 5.85 -10.98
C PHE A 64 8.28 6.37 -12.32
N VAL A 65 8.22 7.68 -12.55
CA VAL A 65 8.70 8.33 -13.78
C VAL A 65 10.22 8.19 -13.95
N ASN A 66 11.00 8.48 -12.91
CA ASN A 66 12.44 8.62 -13.02
C ASN A 66 13.25 7.35 -12.76
N ASP A 67 12.67 6.37 -12.05
CA ASP A 67 13.38 5.14 -11.70
C ASP A 67 12.72 3.91 -12.34
N THR A 68 11.45 3.66 -12.02
CA THR A 68 10.78 2.44 -12.49
C THR A 68 10.66 2.40 -14.01
N MET A 69 10.10 3.43 -14.61
CA MET A 69 9.88 3.49 -16.05
C MET A 69 11.16 3.69 -16.83
N LYS A 70 12.12 4.42 -16.28
CA LYS A 70 13.45 4.58 -16.89
C LYS A 70 14.13 3.24 -17.05
N THR A 71 14.09 2.38 -16.05
CA THR A 71 14.66 1.03 -16.12
C THR A 71 13.98 0.19 -17.19
N ALA A 72 12.65 0.17 -17.21
CA ALA A 72 11.86 -0.60 -18.17
C ALA A 72 12.11 -0.12 -19.62
N LEU A 73 12.05 1.19 -19.85
CA LEU A 73 12.29 1.80 -21.18
C LEU A 73 13.73 1.59 -21.65
N THR A 74 14.70 1.67 -20.75
CA THR A 74 16.11 1.41 -21.11
C THR A 74 16.31 -0.06 -21.49
N THR A 75 15.71 -1.00 -20.76
CA THR A 75 15.79 -2.43 -21.08
C THR A 75 15.11 -2.73 -22.42
N TYR A 76 13.94 -2.15 -22.67
CA TYR A 76 13.26 -2.24 -23.96
C TYR A 76 14.17 -1.74 -25.10
N ARG A 77 14.75 -0.55 -24.96
CA ARG A 77 15.68 0.01 -25.96
C ARG A 77 16.88 -0.89 -26.24
N ILE A 78 17.48 -1.48 -25.21
CA ILE A 78 18.64 -2.37 -25.37
C ILE A 78 18.27 -3.61 -26.22
N GLN A 79 17.08 -4.15 -26.04
CA GLN A 79 16.65 -5.37 -26.73
C GLN A 79 16.05 -5.11 -28.11
N ILE A 80 15.25 -4.08 -28.23
CA ILE A 80 14.54 -3.74 -29.48
C ILE A 80 15.41 -2.87 -30.38
N GLY A 81 16.30 -2.04 -29.82
CA GLY A 81 17.17 -1.11 -30.54
C GLY A 81 16.76 0.35 -30.40
N ASP A 82 15.52 0.64 -30.04
CA ASP A 82 15.00 2.00 -29.87
C ASP A 82 13.89 2.03 -28.79
N TYR A 83 13.49 3.21 -28.36
CA TYR A 83 12.34 3.39 -27.47
C TYR A 83 11.01 3.09 -28.19
N PRO A 84 9.94 2.76 -27.46
CA PRO A 84 8.61 2.70 -28.07
C PRO A 84 8.25 4.02 -28.74
N SER A 85 7.64 3.98 -29.90
CA SER A 85 7.09 5.20 -30.53
C SER A 85 5.95 5.79 -29.67
N THR A 86 5.65 7.07 -29.86
CA THR A 86 4.50 7.70 -29.18
C THR A 86 3.19 6.95 -29.44
N ALA A 87 3.02 6.37 -30.62
CA ALA A 87 1.82 5.61 -30.98
C ALA A 87 1.74 4.25 -30.25
N GLU A 88 2.86 3.58 -30.04
CA GLU A 88 2.94 2.35 -29.27
C GLU A 88 2.76 2.61 -27.76
N GLY A 89 3.25 3.76 -27.32
CA GLY A 89 3.15 4.20 -25.94
C GLY A 89 3.80 3.25 -24.93
N LEU A 90 3.50 3.47 -23.67
CA LEU A 90 4.01 2.64 -22.57
C LEU A 90 3.48 1.20 -22.61
N GLN A 91 2.38 0.95 -23.33
CA GLN A 91 1.79 -0.38 -23.45
C GLN A 91 2.74 -1.37 -24.14
N ALA A 92 3.66 -0.89 -24.98
CA ALA A 92 4.70 -1.70 -25.61
C ALA A 92 5.65 -2.38 -24.59
N LEU A 93 5.71 -1.90 -23.36
CA LEU A 93 6.48 -2.53 -22.28
C LEU A 93 5.81 -3.78 -21.71
N VAL A 94 4.51 -3.94 -21.94
CA VAL A 94 3.69 -5.01 -21.38
C VAL A 94 3.23 -5.99 -22.46
N ILE A 95 2.90 -5.48 -23.65
CA ILE A 95 2.40 -6.25 -24.78
C ILE A 95 3.31 -5.99 -25.98
N PRO A 96 3.77 -7.05 -26.69
CA PRO A 96 4.65 -6.87 -27.83
C PRO A 96 3.94 -6.11 -28.97
N PRO A 97 4.56 -5.04 -29.51
CA PRO A 97 4.10 -4.46 -30.78
C PRO A 97 4.16 -5.48 -31.91
N ALA A 98 3.19 -5.43 -32.83
CA ALA A 98 3.03 -6.46 -33.87
C ALA A 98 4.25 -6.63 -34.78
N ASP A 99 5.00 -5.55 -35.02
CA ASP A 99 6.20 -5.52 -35.85
C ASP A 99 7.50 -5.88 -35.09
N LYS A 100 7.43 -6.11 -33.78
CA LYS A 100 8.60 -6.33 -32.90
C LYS A 100 8.54 -7.63 -32.13
N VAL A 101 7.56 -8.49 -32.38
CA VAL A 101 7.30 -9.74 -31.64
C VAL A 101 8.54 -10.62 -31.53
N ASP A 102 9.33 -10.75 -32.60
CA ASP A 102 10.51 -11.64 -32.65
C ASP A 102 11.66 -11.17 -31.75
N ARG A 103 11.74 -9.87 -31.47
CA ARG A 103 12.79 -9.25 -30.65
C ARG A 103 12.30 -8.86 -29.26
N TRP A 104 10.99 -8.94 -29.01
CA TRP A 104 10.40 -8.57 -27.75
C TRP A 104 10.52 -9.70 -26.74
N HIS A 105 11.17 -9.45 -25.62
CA HIS A 105 11.44 -10.43 -24.57
C HIS A 105 10.84 -10.00 -23.22
N GLY A 106 9.83 -9.13 -23.25
CA GLY A 106 9.15 -8.66 -22.03
C GLY A 106 8.21 -9.69 -21.38
N PRO A 107 7.39 -9.28 -20.46
CA PRO A 107 7.12 -7.88 -20.11
C PRO A 107 8.32 -7.21 -19.40
N TYR A 108 8.53 -5.92 -19.70
CA TYR A 108 9.64 -5.12 -19.15
C TYR A 108 9.28 -4.45 -17.82
N ILE A 109 8.01 -4.46 -17.48
CA ILE A 109 7.48 -3.99 -16.21
C ILE A 109 6.42 -4.99 -15.73
N ASP A 110 6.50 -5.36 -14.46
CA ASP A 110 5.50 -6.22 -13.83
C ASP A 110 4.30 -5.36 -13.40
N VAL A 111 3.16 -5.62 -14.03
CA VAL A 111 1.93 -4.86 -13.79
C VAL A 111 0.73 -5.78 -13.63
N ASN A 112 -0.06 -5.54 -12.62
CA ASN A 112 -1.28 -6.29 -12.39
C ASN A 112 -2.29 -6.04 -13.53
N GLY A 113 -2.79 -7.12 -14.13
CA GLY A 113 -3.81 -7.04 -15.18
C GLY A 113 -3.30 -6.55 -16.54
N GLY A 114 -1.98 -6.49 -16.77
CA GLY A 114 -1.40 -6.15 -18.07
C GLY A 114 -1.61 -4.68 -18.49
N LYS A 115 -1.86 -3.78 -17.55
CA LYS A 115 -2.02 -2.34 -17.80
C LYS A 115 -1.01 -1.54 -16.99
N ILE A 116 -0.47 -0.50 -17.60
CA ILE A 116 0.38 0.47 -16.90
C ILE A 116 -0.46 1.10 -15.77
N PRO A 117 0.05 1.15 -14.52
CA PRO A 117 -0.67 1.75 -13.42
C PRO A 117 -0.87 3.25 -13.64
N GLN A 118 -1.94 3.77 -13.09
CA GLN A 118 -2.20 5.20 -13.04
C GLN A 118 -1.30 5.89 -12.01
N ASP A 119 -1.20 7.19 -12.13
CA ASP A 119 -0.51 8.01 -11.15
C ASP A 119 -1.28 8.04 -9.80
N PRO A 120 -0.70 8.58 -8.73
CA PRO A 120 -1.35 8.61 -7.43
C PRO A 120 -2.65 9.42 -7.35
N TRP A 121 -2.99 10.17 -8.37
CA TRP A 121 -4.24 10.93 -8.47
C TRP A 121 -5.25 10.29 -9.42
N GLY A 122 -4.89 9.15 -10.07
CA GLY A 122 -5.76 8.38 -10.94
C GLY A 122 -5.70 8.77 -12.41
N HIS A 123 -4.67 9.51 -12.83
CA HIS A 123 -4.45 9.86 -14.23
C HIS A 123 -3.48 8.90 -14.90
N ASP A 124 -3.64 8.72 -16.21
CA ASP A 124 -2.68 7.94 -17.01
C ASP A 124 -1.42 8.77 -17.26
N TYR A 125 -0.24 8.13 -17.09
CA TYR A 125 1.03 8.76 -17.45
C TYR A 125 1.07 9.09 -18.93
N LYS A 126 1.63 10.24 -19.25
CA LYS A 126 1.86 10.72 -20.62
C LYS A 126 3.25 10.33 -21.09
N TYR A 127 3.34 10.02 -22.38
CA TYR A 127 4.58 9.57 -23.00
C TYR A 127 4.71 10.14 -24.42
N ALA A 128 5.91 10.58 -24.76
CA ALA A 128 6.25 11.02 -26.11
C ALA A 128 7.67 10.57 -26.47
N TYR A 129 7.84 10.06 -27.69
CA TYR A 129 9.13 9.75 -28.27
C TYR A 129 9.15 10.07 -29.77
N PRO A 130 10.10 10.88 -30.24
CA PRO A 130 11.08 11.68 -29.50
C PRO A 130 10.41 12.69 -28.55
N GLY A 131 11.08 12.99 -27.42
CA GLY A 131 10.58 13.95 -26.45
C GLY A 131 10.63 15.39 -26.94
N ASN A 132 9.81 16.26 -26.37
CA ASN A 132 9.87 17.70 -26.60
C ASN A 132 10.93 18.36 -25.73
N HIS A 133 11.06 17.91 -24.49
CA HIS A 133 12.08 18.34 -23.52
C HIS A 133 13.38 17.56 -23.75
N ASN A 134 13.29 16.24 -23.86
CA ASN A 134 14.43 15.35 -24.10
C ASN A 134 14.48 14.92 -25.58
N LYS A 135 14.95 15.77 -26.47
CA LYS A 135 14.91 15.58 -27.94
C LYS A 135 15.59 14.30 -28.42
N ASP A 136 16.64 13.86 -27.75
CA ASP A 136 17.38 12.63 -28.06
C ASP A 136 16.91 11.42 -27.25
N SER A 137 15.82 11.58 -26.53
CA SER A 137 15.23 10.58 -25.63
C SER A 137 13.72 10.74 -25.60
N TYR A 138 13.08 10.16 -24.61
CA TYR A 138 11.64 10.25 -24.40
C TYR A 138 11.29 11.26 -23.31
N ASP A 139 10.08 11.78 -23.38
CA ASP A 139 9.43 12.48 -22.30
C ASP A 139 8.38 11.56 -21.66
N LEU A 140 8.38 11.51 -20.34
CA LEU A 140 7.42 10.76 -19.54
C LEU A 140 7.00 11.61 -18.36
N TRP A 141 5.68 11.79 -18.14
CA TRP A 141 5.19 12.63 -17.04
C TRP A 141 3.84 12.21 -16.52
N SER A 142 3.58 12.56 -15.25
CA SER A 142 2.28 12.57 -14.63
C SER A 142 1.68 13.96 -14.74
N LEU A 143 0.38 14.04 -14.91
CA LEU A 143 -0.38 15.30 -14.96
C LEU A 143 -0.60 15.95 -13.59
N GLY A 144 0.03 15.40 -12.54
CA GLY A 144 -0.13 15.93 -11.20
C GLY A 144 -1.54 15.81 -10.65
N LYS A 145 -1.82 16.64 -9.65
CA LYS A 145 -3.08 16.60 -8.91
C LYS A 145 -4.25 17.15 -9.70
N ASP A 146 -4.01 18.15 -10.53
CA ASP A 146 -5.07 18.83 -11.29
C ASP A 146 -5.48 18.09 -12.57
N GLY A 147 -4.65 17.13 -13.03
CA GLY A 147 -4.88 16.33 -14.24
C GLY A 147 -4.80 17.13 -15.55
N VAL A 148 -4.21 18.33 -15.52
CA VAL A 148 -4.09 19.22 -16.68
C VAL A 148 -2.65 19.26 -17.16
N ASP A 149 -2.45 19.01 -18.45
CA ASP A 149 -1.13 18.98 -19.07
C ASP A 149 -0.53 20.41 -19.18
N GLY A 150 0.75 20.54 -18.88
CA GLY A 150 1.49 21.82 -18.96
C GLY A 150 1.35 22.71 -17.74
N THR A 151 0.98 22.18 -16.59
CA THR A 151 0.87 22.92 -15.34
C THR A 151 2.08 22.74 -14.42
N ALA A 152 2.14 23.52 -13.33
CA ALA A 152 3.30 23.52 -12.43
C ALA A 152 3.40 22.27 -11.55
N ASP A 153 2.34 21.48 -11.46
CA ASP A 153 2.30 20.23 -10.69
C ASP A 153 2.58 18.98 -11.55
N ASP A 154 2.85 19.14 -12.84
CA ASP A 154 3.34 18.08 -13.70
C ASP A 154 4.67 17.51 -13.18
N ILE A 155 4.80 16.20 -13.18
CA ILE A 155 5.99 15.50 -12.71
C ILE A 155 6.61 14.75 -13.87
N GLY A 156 7.61 15.36 -14.51
CA GLY A 156 8.31 14.82 -15.67
C GLY A 156 9.70 14.28 -15.36
N ASN A 157 10.30 13.68 -16.40
CA ASN A 157 11.68 13.18 -16.40
C ASN A 157 12.72 14.20 -16.91
N TRP A 158 12.34 15.46 -16.98
CA TRP A 158 13.20 16.60 -17.35
C TRP A 158 13.45 17.55 -16.20
#